data_e485daa489eaf203bb14dfdcc6537abe
#
_entry.id   e485daa489eaf203bb14dfdcc6537abe
#
_cell.length_a   1.000
_cell.length_b   1.000
_cell.length_c   1.000
_cell.angle_alpha   90.00
_cell.angle_beta   90.00
_cell.angle_gamma   90.00
#
_symmetry.space_group_name_H-M   'P 1'
#
loop_
_entity.id
_entity.type
_entity.pdbx_description
1 polymer ?
#
loop_
_entity_poly.entity_id
_entity_poly.type
_entity_poly.pdbx_seq_one_letter_code
_entity_poly.pdbx_strand_id
1 'polypeptide(L)'
;MASFCKHFREDIQTIKERDPAAKNYVEILLCYPGLHAIWFHRLAHALYQWGWFTTARLISHFSRWFTGVEIHPGAKIGRRLFIDHGMGVVIGETSEIGDDCLIYKGVVLGGTTLEKKKRHPTLGNRVIIGSNSTVLGAITLGDGVRIGSGSVVVKPVPPGATVVGVPGRIVESLTPEKEALDFEHGNLPDPLSDLMRMILQLHSKLEERVKRLENQNPKSNSDLGVKND
;
A
#
# COMPACT_ATOMS: atom_id res chain seq x y z
N MET A 1 -16.76 -18.71 22.19
CA MET A 1 -17.43 -19.19 20.96
C MET A 1 -18.22 -18.09 20.23
N ALA A 2 -19.09 -17.33 20.88
CA ALA A 2 -19.91 -16.30 20.21
C ALA A 2 -19.11 -15.22 19.44
N SER A 3 -17.97 -14.77 19.98
CA SER A 3 -17.10 -13.78 19.31
C SER A 3 -16.43 -14.32 18.04
N PHE A 4 -16.02 -15.57 18.05
CA PHE A 4 -15.37 -16.22 16.90
C PHE A 4 -16.34 -16.36 15.71
N CYS A 5 -17.55 -16.88 15.97
CA CYS A 5 -18.60 -16.99 14.94
C CYS A 5 -18.99 -15.62 14.35
N LYS A 6 -18.95 -14.56 15.16
CA LYS A 6 -19.24 -13.19 14.70
C LYS A 6 -18.19 -12.73 13.69
N HIS A 7 -16.91 -12.93 13.96
CA HIS A 7 -15.83 -12.53 13.04
C HIS A 7 -15.90 -13.29 11.71
N PHE A 8 -16.21 -14.59 11.74
CA PHE A 8 -16.40 -15.38 10.51
C PHE A 8 -17.49 -14.81 9.59
N ARG A 9 -18.64 -14.46 10.19
CA ARG A 9 -19.73 -13.83 9.42
C ARG A 9 -19.35 -12.48 8.87
N GLU A 10 -18.66 -11.66 9.65
CA GLU A 10 -18.19 -10.34 9.22
C GLU A 10 -17.22 -10.43 8.06
N ASP A 11 -16.27 -11.39 8.08
CA ASP A 11 -15.31 -11.57 6.98
C ASP A 11 -15.99 -11.93 5.66
N ILE A 12 -16.94 -12.87 5.71
CA ILE A 12 -17.72 -13.28 4.53
C ILE A 12 -18.55 -12.11 4.00
N GLN A 13 -19.21 -11.39 4.91
CA GLN A 13 -20.03 -10.24 4.55
C GLN A 13 -19.20 -9.12 3.94
N THR A 14 -18.00 -8.88 4.47
CA THR A 14 -17.05 -7.88 3.94
C THR A 14 -16.68 -8.17 2.48
N ILE A 15 -16.40 -9.43 2.14
CA ILE A 15 -16.12 -9.83 0.76
C ILE A 15 -17.34 -9.61 -0.12
N LYS A 16 -18.53 -10.05 0.35
CA LYS A 16 -19.78 -9.90 -0.40
C LYS A 16 -20.12 -8.46 -0.73
N GLU A 17 -19.77 -7.53 0.16
CA GLU A 17 -20.02 -6.09 0.00
C GLU A 17 -18.96 -5.38 -0.84
N ARG A 18 -17.71 -5.84 -0.78
CA ARG A 18 -16.57 -5.12 -1.39
C ARG A 18 -16.12 -5.67 -2.73
N ASP A 19 -16.41 -6.94 -3.01
CA ASP A 19 -16.05 -7.55 -4.29
C ASP A 19 -17.28 -7.66 -5.22
N PRO A 20 -17.35 -6.84 -6.28
CA PRO A 20 -18.42 -6.94 -7.27
C PRO A 20 -18.50 -8.30 -7.98
N ALA A 21 -17.39 -9.08 -8.02
CA ALA A 21 -17.33 -10.39 -8.62
C ALA A 21 -17.95 -11.49 -7.75
N ALA A 22 -18.10 -11.26 -6.44
CA ALA A 22 -18.64 -12.24 -5.49
C ALA A 22 -20.14 -12.49 -5.71
N LYS A 23 -20.51 -13.61 -6.34
CA LYS A 23 -21.89 -13.93 -6.71
C LYS A 23 -22.70 -14.53 -5.56
N ASN A 24 -22.10 -15.46 -4.82
CA ASN A 24 -22.81 -16.20 -3.77
C ASN A 24 -21.86 -16.60 -2.62
N TYR A 25 -22.45 -16.96 -1.48
CA TYR A 25 -21.70 -17.32 -0.29
C TYR A 25 -20.88 -18.61 -0.42
N VAL A 26 -21.30 -19.56 -1.25
CA VAL A 26 -20.55 -20.81 -1.48
C VAL A 26 -19.26 -20.51 -2.22
N GLU A 27 -19.31 -19.65 -3.24
CA GLU A 27 -18.13 -19.18 -3.97
C GLU A 27 -17.15 -18.47 -3.02
N ILE A 28 -17.64 -17.57 -2.15
CA ILE A 28 -16.81 -16.87 -1.17
C ILE A 28 -16.12 -17.87 -0.24
N LEU A 29 -16.85 -18.85 0.26
CA LEU A 29 -16.32 -19.86 1.17
C LEU A 29 -15.26 -20.76 0.53
N LEU A 30 -15.37 -21.08 -0.76
CA LEU A 30 -14.52 -22.06 -1.41
C LEU A 30 -13.39 -21.45 -2.25
N CYS A 31 -13.57 -20.22 -2.80
CA CYS A 31 -12.73 -19.68 -3.82
C CYS A 31 -11.94 -18.41 -3.41
N TYR A 32 -12.09 -17.92 -2.18
CA TYR A 32 -11.41 -16.72 -1.72
C TYR A 32 -10.20 -17.05 -0.81
N PRO A 33 -8.98 -17.10 -1.38
CA PRO A 33 -7.78 -17.48 -0.63
C PRO A 33 -7.46 -16.51 0.52
N GLY A 34 -7.75 -15.21 0.36
CA GLY A 34 -7.57 -14.22 1.40
C GLY A 34 -8.42 -14.50 2.64
N LEU A 35 -9.66 -14.97 2.47
CA LEU A 35 -10.53 -15.40 3.57
C LEU A 35 -9.93 -16.58 4.34
N HIS A 36 -9.48 -17.60 3.62
CA HIS A 36 -8.85 -18.77 4.23
C HIS A 36 -7.59 -18.39 5.00
N ALA A 37 -6.74 -17.52 4.42
CA ALA A 37 -5.52 -17.05 5.07
C ALA A 37 -5.79 -16.33 6.39
N ILE A 38 -6.83 -15.49 6.46
CA ILE A 38 -7.24 -14.81 7.69
C ILE A 38 -7.72 -15.82 8.73
N TRP A 39 -8.48 -16.83 8.33
CA TRP A 39 -8.98 -17.86 9.26
C TRP A 39 -7.86 -18.73 9.82
N PHE A 40 -6.93 -19.20 8.97
CA PHE A 40 -5.72 -19.91 9.42
C PHE A 40 -4.87 -19.04 10.34
N HIS A 41 -4.73 -17.74 9.99
CA HIS A 41 -3.99 -16.81 10.84
C HIS A 41 -4.62 -16.68 12.23
N ARG A 42 -5.93 -16.54 12.36
CA ARG A 42 -6.59 -16.44 13.68
C ARG A 42 -6.31 -17.65 14.56
N LEU A 43 -6.35 -18.85 13.97
CA LEU A 43 -5.99 -20.08 14.69
C LEU A 43 -4.50 -20.07 15.08
N ALA A 44 -3.63 -19.77 14.14
CA ALA A 44 -2.17 -19.70 14.37
C ALA A 44 -1.82 -18.63 15.42
N HIS A 45 -2.47 -17.47 15.37
CA HIS A 45 -2.28 -16.38 16.33
C HIS A 45 -2.68 -16.78 17.74
N ALA A 46 -3.81 -17.47 17.93
CA ALA A 46 -4.23 -17.96 19.23
C ALA A 46 -3.21 -18.93 19.82
N LEU A 47 -2.70 -19.87 19.04
CA LEU A 47 -1.64 -20.80 19.47
C LEU A 47 -0.33 -20.07 19.78
N TYR A 48 0.02 -19.06 18.99
CA TYR A 48 1.19 -18.22 19.22
C TYR A 48 1.10 -17.48 20.55
N GLN A 49 -0.08 -16.93 20.89
CA GLN A 49 -0.33 -16.27 22.17
C GLN A 49 -0.23 -17.24 23.38
N TRP A 50 -0.51 -18.52 23.18
CA TRP A 50 -0.32 -19.57 24.21
C TRP A 50 1.13 -20.09 24.29
N GLY A 51 2.05 -19.56 23.50
CA GLY A 51 3.46 -19.98 23.49
C GLY A 51 3.77 -21.18 22.60
N TRP A 52 2.80 -21.68 21.83
CA TRP A 52 2.99 -22.82 20.91
C TRP A 52 3.55 -22.35 19.56
N PHE A 53 4.71 -21.70 19.62
CA PHE A 53 5.32 -21.01 18.49
C PHE A 53 5.54 -21.90 17.27
N THR A 54 6.08 -23.10 17.45
CA THR A 54 6.36 -24.02 16.33
C THR A 54 5.08 -24.46 15.64
N THR A 55 4.04 -24.87 16.40
CA THR A 55 2.74 -25.28 15.87
C THR A 55 2.07 -24.12 15.12
N ALA A 56 2.09 -22.93 15.71
CA ALA A 56 1.58 -21.72 15.08
C ALA A 56 2.27 -21.43 13.73
N ARG A 57 3.60 -21.57 13.67
CA ARG A 57 4.38 -21.41 12.44
C ARG A 57 4.08 -22.50 11.40
N LEU A 58 3.88 -23.74 11.79
CA LEU A 58 3.47 -24.81 10.89
C LEU A 58 2.13 -24.53 10.24
N ILE A 59 1.11 -24.07 11.02
CA ILE A 59 -0.19 -23.69 10.49
C ILE A 59 -0.04 -22.51 9.51
N SER A 60 0.74 -21.49 9.85
CA SER A 60 1.02 -20.36 8.97
C SER A 60 1.71 -20.81 7.66
N HIS A 61 2.65 -21.77 7.75
CA HIS A 61 3.33 -22.31 6.57
C HIS A 61 2.38 -23.10 5.67
N PHE A 62 1.51 -23.93 6.25
CA PHE A 62 0.45 -24.63 5.52
C PHE A 62 -0.52 -23.65 4.86
N SER A 63 -0.95 -22.61 5.58
CA SER A 63 -1.80 -21.55 5.04
C SER A 63 -1.17 -20.89 3.82
N ARG A 64 0.12 -20.53 3.89
CA ARG A 64 0.87 -19.95 2.76
C ARG A 64 0.89 -20.91 1.56
N TRP A 65 1.17 -22.18 1.78
CA TRP A 65 1.18 -23.17 0.71
C TRP A 65 -0.19 -23.29 0.03
N PHE A 66 -1.26 -23.27 0.82
CA PHE A 66 -2.63 -23.43 0.33
C PHE A 66 -3.19 -22.16 -0.33
N THR A 67 -2.87 -20.97 0.21
CA THR A 67 -3.49 -19.70 -0.18
C THR A 67 -2.59 -18.77 -0.99
N GLY A 68 -1.28 -18.99 -0.96
CA GLY A 68 -0.29 -18.05 -1.50
C GLY A 68 -0.08 -16.79 -0.65
N VAL A 69 -0.71 -16.71 0.54
CA VAL A 69 -0.64 -15.58 1.47
C VAL A 69 0.18 -15.97 2.70
N GLU A 70 1.24 -15.24 2.98
CA GLU A 70 2.05 -15.44 4.19
C GLU A 70 1.66 -14.43 5.26
N ILE A 71 1.14 -14.91 6.39
CA ILE A 71 0.88 -14.10 7.57
C ILE A 71 1.62 -14.71 8.75
N HIS A 72 2.54 -13.94 9.36
CA HIS A 72 3.22 -14.41 10.56
C HIS A 72 2.24 -14.50 11.72
N PRO A 73 2.26 -15.60 12.54
CA PRO A 73 1.32 -15.76 13.65
C PRO A 73 1.37 -14.65 14.71
N GLY A 74 2.49 -13.95 14.83
CA GLY A 74 2.65 -12.81 15.74
C GLY A 74 1.98 -11.52 15.28
N ALA A 75 1.60 -11.40 14.01
CA ALA A 75 0.92 -10.22 13.49
C ALA A 75 -0.42 -10.00 14.18
N LYS A 76 -0.80 -8.72 14.40
CA LYS A 76 -2.10 -8.35 14.95
C LYS A 76 -2.98 -7.84 13.82
N ILE A 77 -4.12 -8.47 13.63
CA ILE A 77 -5.04 -8.14 12.54
C ILE A 77 -6.40 -7.79 13.15
N GLY A 78 -6.88 -6.60 12.80
CA GLY A 78 -8.18 -6.09 13.16
C GLY A 78 -9.34 -6.81 12.45
N ARG A 79 -10.50 -6.18 12.44
CA ARG A 79 -11.74 -6.74 11.89
C ARG A 79 -11.90 -6.34 10.42
N ARG A 80 -12.60 -7.18 9.66
CA ARG A 80 -12.99 -6.90 8.26
C ARG A 80 -11.80 -6.53 7.34
N LEU A 81 -10.65 -7.18 7.59
CA LEU A 81 -9.55 -7.14 6.62
C LEU A 81 -10.00 -7.90 5.36
N PHE A 82 -9.89 -7.26 4.20
CA PHE A 82 -10.09 -7.92 2.92
C PHE A 82 -8.75 -8.04 2.19
N ILE A 83 -8.35 -9.28 1.88
CA ILE A 83 -7.17 -9.58 1.05
C ILE A 83 -7.69 -10.04 -0.31
N ASP A 84 -7.60 -9.15 -1.28
CA ASP A 84 -8.07 -9.41 -2.64
C ASP A 84 -6.97 -10.06 -3.49
N HIS A 85 -7.33 -11.14 -4.21
CA HIS A 85 -6.44 -12.03 -4.95
C HIS A 85 -5.38 -12.76 -4.12
N GLY A 86 -4.78 -12.15 -3.16
CA GLY A 86 -3.92 -12.66 -2.09
C GLY A 86 -2.54 -13.16 -2.49
N MET A 87 -2.32 -13.66 -3.70
CA MET A 87 -1.06 -14.27 -4.10
C MET A 87 0.15 -13.36 -3.84
N GLY A 88 1.15 -13.86 -3.10
CA GLY A 88 2.39 -13.14 -2.81
C GLY A 88 2.28 -12.06 -1.72
N VAL A 89 1.16 -11.95 -1.03
CA VAL A 89 1.05 -11.08 0.16
C VAL A 89 1.91 -11.64 1.29
N VAL A 90 2.70 -10.75 1.93
CA VAL A 90 3.54 -11.08 3.09
C VAL A 90 3.26 -10.09 4.22
N ILE A 91 2.79 -10.59 5.36
CA ILE A 91 2.56 -9.80 6.58
C ILE A 91 3.52 -10.27 7.67
N GLY A 92 4.50 -9.43 8.00
CA GLY A 92 5.58 -9.75 8.94
C GLY A 92 5.14 -9.80 10.40
N GLU A 93 5.99 -10.36 11.26
CA GLU A 93 5.72 -10.73 12.66
C GLU A 93 5.12 -9.61 13.53
N THR A 94 5.70 -8.42 13.45
CA THR A 94 5.29 -7.29 14.31
C THR A 94 4.37 -6.31 13.60
N SER A 95 3.76 -6.72 12.47
CA SER A 95 2.75 -5.91 11.79
C SER A 95 1.50 -5.77 12.64
N GLU A 96 0.91 -4.58 12.58
CA GLU A 96 -0.39 -4.30 13.18
C GLU A 96 -1.29 -3.70 12.10
N ILE A 97 -2.49 -4.24 11.94
CA ILE A 97 -3.45 -3.82 10.91
C ILE A 97 -4.76 -3.49 11.61
N GLY A 98 -5.25 -2.29 11.40
CA GLY A 98 -6.52 -1.82 11.92
C GLY A 98 -7.74 -2.47 11.25
N ASP A 99 -8.91 -1.92 11.51
CA ASP A 99 -10.18 -2.41 10.97
C ASP A 99 -10.41 -1.89 9.54
N ASP A 100 -11.22 -2.65 8.78
CA ASP A 100 -11.70 -2.26 7.44
C ASP A 100 -10.63 -2.06 6.38
N CYS A 101 -9.46 -2.63 6.55
CA CYS A 101 -8.37 -2.51 5.59
C CYS A 101 -8.59 -3.38 4.35
N LEU A 102 -8.00 -2.96 3.23
CA LEU A 102 -7.96 -3.68 1.96
C LEU A 102 -6.51 -3.83 1.49
N ILE A 103 -6.12 -5.06 1.20
CA ILE A 103 -4.76 -5.38 0.74
C ILE A 103 -4.86 -6.20 -0.54
N TYR A 104 -4.21 -5.75 -1.60
CA TYR A 104 -4.14 -6.46 -2.87
C TYR A 104 -2.95 -7.41 -2.95
N LYS A 105 -2.95 -8.26 -3.99
CA LYS A 105 -1.87 -9.23 -4.26
C LYS A 105 -0.47 -8.60 -4.23
N GLY A 106 0.53 -9.40 -3.81
CA GLY A 106 1.94 -9.00 -3.84
C GLY A 106 2.34 -7.92 -2.83
N VAL A 107 1.44 -7.50 -1.94
CA VAL A 107 1.76 -6.51 -0.91
C VAL A 107 2.69 -7.12 0.14
N VAL A 108 3.74 -6.37 0.52
CA VAL A 108 4.70 -6.76 1.55
C VAL A 108 4.70 -5.76 2.70
N LEU A 109 4.36 -6.21 3.90
CA LEU A 109 4.56 -5.48 5.15
C LEU A 109 5.84 -6.01 5.82
N GLY A 110 6.99 -5.42 5.45
CA GLY A 110 8.32 -5.92 5.74
C GLY A 110 9.04 -5.16 6.87
N GLY A 111 10.03 -5.82 7.48
CA GLY A 111 10.92 -5.21 8.45
C GLY A 111 12.20 -4.67 7.81
N THR A 112 12.86 -3.71 8.49
CA THR A 112 14.11 -3.10 8.04
C THR A 112 15.29 -3.34 9.00
N THR A 113 15.08 -4.12 10.07
CA THR A 113 16.12 -4.45 11.05
C THR A 113 16.02 -5.90 11.46
N LEU A 114 17.16 -6.50 11.87
CA LEU A 114 17.26 -7.85 12.41
C LEU A 114 17.04 -7.91 13.92
N GLU A 115 16.87 -6.76 14.58
CA GLU A 115 16.66 -6.71 16.02
C GLU A 115 15.27 -7.27 16.40
N LYS A 116 15.19 -7.93 17.55
CA LYS A 116 13.93 -8.47 18.11
C LYS A 116 13.10 -7.37 18.75
N LYS A 117 12.60 -6.43 17.93
CA LYS A 117 11.74 -5.31 18.35
C LYS A 117 10.64 -5.06 17.32
N LYS A 118 9.77 -4.08 17.55
CA LYS A 118 8.86 -3.58 16.51
C LYS A 118 9.67 -3.18 15.29
N ARG A 119 9.45 -3.86 14.14
CA ARG A 119 10.20 -3.68 12.90
C ARG A 119 9.35 -3.73 11.63
N HIS A 120 8.05 -4.02 11.79
CA HIS A 120 7.08 -4.06 10.70
C HIS A 120 6.05 -2.94 10.86
N PRO A 121 5.34 -2.56 9.78
CA PRO A 121 4.41 -1.45 9.76
C PRO A 121 3.23 -1.59 10.72
N THR A 122 2.67 -0.44 11.08
CA THR A 122 1.36 -0.31 11.71
C THR A 122 0.42 0.41 10.74
N LEU A 123 -0.69 -0.21 10.39
CA LEU A 123 -1.74 0.35 9.58
C LEU A 123 -2.91 0.77 10.48
N GLY A 124 -3.38 1.98 10.32
CA GLY A 124 -4.63 2.45 10.90
C GLY A 124 -5.85 1.75 10.30
N ASN A 125 -7.02 2.33 10.49
CA ASN A 125 -8.27 1.81 9.95
C ASN A 125 -8.50 2.27 8.51
N ARG A 126 -9.24 1.50 7.72
CA ARG A 126 -9.62 1.84 6.34
C ARG A 126 -8.43 2.13 5.41
N VAL A 127 -7.28 1.51 5.70
CA VAL A 127 -6.09 1.63 4.84
C VAL A 127 -6.25 0.73 3.62
N ILE A 128 -5.90 1.26 2.44
CA ILE A 128 -5.94 0.54 1.17
C ILE A 128 -4.51 0.46 0.61
N ILE A 129 -4.05 -0.76 0.29
CA ILE A 129 -2.72 -0.97 -0.27
C ILE A 129 -2.83 -1.67 -1.62
N GLY A 130 -2.48 -0.92 -2.67
CA GLY A 130 -2.51 -1.40 -4.05
C GLY A 130 -1.53 -2.53 -4.34
N SER A 131 -1.78 -3.25 -5.42
CA SER A 131 -1.04 -4.46 -5.80
C SER A 131 0.47 -4.22 -5.89
N ASN A 132 1.26 -5.21 -5.43
CA ASN A 132 2.73 -5.22 -5.48
C ASN A 132 3.39 -4.04 -4.75
N SER A 133 2.69 -3.40 -3.82
CA SER A 133 3.26 -2.34 -2.99
C SER A 133 4.02 -2.92 -1.81
N THR A 134 5.07 -2.21 -1.38
CA THR A 134 5.92 -2.62 -0.27
C THR A 134 5.96 -1.53 0.79
N VAL A 135 5.62 -1.87 2.03
CA VAL A 135 5.70 -0.97 3.19
C VAL A 135 6.75 -1.52 4.15
N LEU A 136 7.79 -0.74 4.42
CA LEU A 136 8.98 -1.21 5.13
C LEU A 136 9.25 -0.45 6.42
N GLY A 137 9.56 -1.20 7.47
CA GLY A 137 10.00 -0.67 8.75
C GLY A 137 8.88 -0.45 9.75
N ALA A 138 9.25 -0.02 10.96
CA ALA A 138 8.31 0.29 12.05
C ALA A 138 7.63 1.65 11.83
N ILE A 139 7.04 1.85 10.65
CA ILE A 139 6.34 3.08 10.28
C ILE A 139 4.83 2.94 10.51
N THR A 140 4.16 4.07 10.64
CA THR A 140 2.70 4.13 10.79
C THR A 140 2.07 4.74 9.56
N LEU A 141 1.07 4.05 9.02
CA LEU A 141 0.12 4.59 8.04
C LEU A 141 -1.15 4.98 8.81
N GLY A 142 -1.54 6.24 8.73
CA GLY A 142 -2.75 6.74 9.42
C GLY A 142 -4.04 6.16 8.85
N ASP A 143 -5.16 6.46 9.48
CA ASP A 143 -6.49 6.02 9.03
C ASP A 143 -6.79 6.54 7.62
N GLY A 144 -7.43 5.73 6.79
CA GLY A 144 -7.84 6.12 5.44
C GLY A 144 -6.70 6.33 4.43
N VAL A 145 -5.45 5.95 4.78
CA VAL A 145 -4.32 6.05 3.85
C VAL A 145 -4.52 5.14 2.65
N ARG A 146 -4.15 5.65 1.47
CA ARG A 146 -4.16 4.90 0.20
C ARG A 146 -2.75 4.79 -0.36
N ILE A 147 -2.33 3.59 -0.69
CA ILE A 147 -1.05 3.31 -1.34
C ILE A 147 -1.32 2.82 -2.76
N GLY A 148 -0.83 3.58 -3.75
CA GLY A 148 -0.94 3.20 -5.15
C GLY A 148 -0.11 1.96 -5.48
N SER A 149 -0.55 1.18 -6.46
CA SER A 149 0.10 -0.07 -6.87
C SER A 149 1.58 0.13 -7.22
N GLY A 150 2.43 -0.83 -6.84
CA GLY A 150 3.87 -0.80 -7.11
C GLY A 150 4.66 0.22 -6.27
N SER A 151 4.07 0.86 -5.28
CA SER A 151 4.74 1.87 -4.45
C SER A 151 5.62 1.25 -3.37
N VAL A 152 6.71 1.94 -3.00
CA VAL A 152 7.59 1.56 -1.89
C VAL A 152 7.58 2.62 -0.80
N VAL A 153 6.92 2.34 0.31
CA VAL A 153 6.72 3.27 1.42
C VAL A 153 7.68 2.95 2.55
N VAL A 154 8.52 3.92 2.90
CA VAL A 154 9.58 3.79 3.92
C VAL A 154 9.51 4.90 4.99
N LYS A 155 8.47 5.75 4.94
CA LYS A 155 8.25 6.84 5.88
C LYS A 155 6.82 6.80 6.39
N PRO A 156 6.55 7.28 7.62
CA PRO A 156 5.19 7.43 8.13
C PRO A 156 4.31 8.27 7.18
N VAL A 157 3.03 7.93 7.13
CA VAL A 157 2.05 8.59 6.26
C VAL A 157 0.90 9.11 7.12
N PRO A 158 0.56 10.41 7.04
CA PRO A 158 -0.54 10.98 7.80
C PRO A 158 -1.91 10.42 7.35
N PRO A 159 -2.95 10.49 8.19
CA PRO A 159 -4.29 10.04 7.83
C PRO A 159 -4.82 10.68 6.54
N GLY A 160 -5.60 9.93 5.76
CA GLY A 160 -6.27 10.38 4.54
C GLY A 160 -5.34 10.66 3.35
N ALA A 161 -4.03 10.43 3.48
CA ALA A 161 -3.09 10.72 2.41
C ALA A 161 -3.02 9.58 1.38
N THR A 162 -2.79 9.97 0.12
CA THR A 162 -2.48 9.05 -0.98
C THR A 162 -0.98 9.08 -1.27
N VAL A 163 -0.36 7.90 -1.37
CA VAL A 163 1.07 7.74 -1.63
C VAL A 163 1.29 6.92 -2.89
N VAL A 164 2.16 7.40 -3.78
CA VAL A 164 2.54 6.68 -5.01
C VAL A 164 4.05 6.74 -5.27
N GLY A 165 4.57 5.77 -6.00
CA GLY A 165 5.92 5.75 -6.56
C GLY A 165 6.99 5.05 -5.72
N VAL A 166 8.23 5.06 -6.23
CA VAL A 166 9.43 4.46 -5.63
C VAL A 166 10.56 5.49 -5.64
N PRO A 167 10.94 6.04 -4.47
CA PRO A 167 10.28 5.91 -3.17
C PRO A 167 8.90 6.60 -3.16
N GLY A 168 8.01 6.10 -2.28
CA GLY A 168 6.64 6.62 -2.15
C GLY A 168 6.60 8.09 -1.75
N ARG A 169 5.80 8.89 -2.46
CA ARG A 169 5.56 10.32 -2.20
C ARG A 169 4.08 10.57 -1.99
N ILE A 170 3.77 11.44 -1.04
CA ILE A 170 2.40 11.90 -0.80
C ILE A 170 2.02 12.83 -1.97
N VAL A 171 0.92 12.49 -2.64
CA VAL A 171 0.43 13.25 -3.83
C VAL A 171 -0.90 13.92 -3.59
N GLU A 172 -1.72 13.38 -2.68
CA GLU A 172 -3.00 13.95 -2.32
C GLU A 172 -3.29 13.68 -0.83
N SER A 173 -3.91 14.64 -0.15
CA SER A 173 -4.54 14.45 1.15
C SER A 173 -6.05 14.58 0.95
N LEU A 174 -6.78 13.52 1.23
CA LEU A 174 -8.23 13.53 1.10
C LEU A 174 -8.86 14.46 2.16
N THR A 175 -9.82 15.28 1.74
CA THR A 175 -10.72 15.94 2.69
C THR A 175 -11.69 14.90 3.28
N PRO A 176 -12.21 15.12 4.51
CA PRO A 176 -13.12 14.16 5.16
C PRO A 176 -14.34 13.75 4.32
N GLU A 177 -14.76 14.59 3.38
CA GLU A 177 -15.92 14.35 2.50
C GLU A 177 -15.62 13.33 1.37
N LYS A 178 -14.35 13.12 1.02
CA LYS A 178 -13.90 12.10 0.04
C LYS A 178 -13.51 10.76 0.68
N GLU A 179 -13.68 10.61 1.98
CA GLU A 179 -13.38 9.36 2.71
C GLU A 179 -14.40 8.23 2.47
N ALA A 180 -15.53 8.51 1.80
CA ALA A 180 -16.40 7.43 1.36
C ALA A 180 -15.58 6.43 0.55
N LEU A 181 -15.70 5.14 0.87
CA LEU A 181 -15.00 3.99 0.29
C LEU A 181 -14.97 4.05 -1.24
N ASP A 182 -14.14 4.92 -1.77
CA ASP A 182 -13.89 5.03 -3.20
C ASP A 182 -12.76 4.05 -3.53
N PHE A 183 -13.12 2.95 -4.17
CA PHE A 183 -12.20 1.92 -4.64
C PHE A 183 -11.60 2.26 -6.01
N GLU A 184 -11.79 3.48 -6.52
CA GLU A 184 -11.23 3.91 -7.79
C GLU A 184 -9.70 4.05 -7.73
N HIS A 185 -9.01 2.94 -8.03
CA HIS A 185 -7.54 2.90 -8.09
C HIS A 185 -6.97 3.36 -9.44
N GLY A 186 -7.83 3.64 -10.42
CA GLY A 186 -7.42 4.00 -11.78
C GLY A 186 -6.98 5.45 -11.94
N ASN A 187 -7.34 6.33 -11.00
CA ASN A 187 -7.11 7.78 -11.11
C ASN A 187 -6.05 8.26 -10.12
N LEU A 188 -4.87 7.62 -10.14
CA LEU A 188 -3.75 8.03 -9.30
C LEU A 188 -3.02 9.20 -9.95
N PRO A 189 -2.76 10.31 -9.21
CA PRO A 189 -1.94 11.41 -9.71
C PRO A 189 -0.54 10.92 -10.06
N ASP A 190 0.00 11.36 -11.19
CA ASP A 190 1.40 11.10 -11.58
C ASP A 190 2.27 12.31 -11.27
N PRO A 191 2.95 12.34 -10.10
CA PRO A 191 3.77 13.48 -9.70
C PRO A 191 4.96 13.73 -10.62
N LEU A 192 5.42 12.71 -11.35
CA LEU A 192 6.54 12.84 -12.25
C LEU A 192 6.12 13.55 -13.54
N SER A 193 4.97 13.20 -14.10
CA SER A 193 4.40 13.88 -15.28
C SER A 193 4.10 15.35 -14.99
N ASP A 194 3.55 15.67 -13.81
CA ASP A 194 3.26 17.06 -13.44
C ASP A 194 4.54 17.88 -13.23
N LEU A 195 5.56 17.31 -12.60
CA LEU A 195 6.87 17.94 -12.46
C LEU A 195 7.55 18.15 -13.82
N MET A 196 7.49 17.17 -14.72
CA MET A 196 8.04 17.29 -16.08
C MET A 196 7.33 18.37 -16.88
N ARG A 197 6.01 18.46 -16.81
CA ARG A 197 5.24 19.57 -17.44
C ARG A 197 5.66 20.93 -16.90
N MET A 198 5.82 21.05 -15.59
CA MET A 198 6.28 22.29 -14.95
C MET A 198 7.70 22.68 -15.39
N ILE A 199 8.63 21.73 -15.47
CA ILE A 199 10.00 21.95 -15.93
C ILE A 199 10.00 22.40 -17.40
N LEU A 200 9.23 21.75 -18.27
CA LEU A 200 9.10 22.11 -19.68
C LEU A 200 8.51 23.52 -19.84
N GLN A 201 7.51 23.90 -19.06
CA GLN A 201 6.96 25.26 -19.07
C GLN A 201 7.97 26.31 -18.60
N LEU A 202 8.76 26.00 -17.57
CA LEU A 202 9.82 26.90 -17.10
C LEU A 202 10.93 27.05 -18.15
N HIS A 203 11.31 25.94 -18.79
CA HIS A 203 12.30 25.94 -19.84
C HIS A 203 11.88 26.83 -21.05
N SER A 204 10.65 26.66 -21.52
CA SER A 204 10.13 27.49 -22.63
C SER A 204 10.05 28.97 -22.27
N LYS A 205 9.68 29.32 -21.03
CA LYS A 205 9.72 30.71 -20.55
C LYS A 205 11.14 31.28 -20.50
N LEU A 206 12.12 30.47 -20.12
CA LEU A 206 13.51 30.87 -20.11
C LEU A 206 14.04 31.10 -21.54
N GLU A 207 13.72 30.20 -22.47
CA GLU A 207 14.10 30.38 -23.88
C GLU A 207 13.52 31.66 -24.50
N GLU A 208 12.23 31.95 -24.22
CA GLU A 208 11.62 33.21 -24.69
C GLU A 208 12.31 34.43 -24.08
N ARG A 209 12.68 34.36 -22.80
CA ARG A 209 13.37 35.47 -22.10
C ARG A 209 14.78 35.69 -22.66
N VAL A 210 15.52 34.62 -22.94
CA VAL A 210 16.83 34.68 -23.58
C VAL A 210 16.71 35.32 -24.96
N LYS A 211 15.79 34.84 -25.82
CA LYS A 211 15.55 35.43 -27.15
C LYS A 211 15.19 36.92 -27.09
N ARG A 212 14.41 37.35 -26.11
CA ARG A 212 14.09 38.78 -25.92
C ARG A 212 15.33 39.59 -25.55
N LEU A 213 16.18 39.08 -24.67
CA LEU A 213 17.42 39.75 -24.24
C LEU A 213 18.44 39.81 -25.37
N GLU A 214 18.59 38.77 -26.18
CA GLU A 214 19.43 38.73 -27.35
C GLU A 214 18.99 39.76 -28.39
N ASN A 215 17.70 39.89 -28.64
CA ASN A 215 17.13 40.90 -29.55
C ASN A 215 17.25 42.32 -29.03
N GLN A 216 17.30 42.52 -27.69
CA GLN A 216 17.51 43.86 -27.10
C GLN A 216 18.97 44.28 -27.06
N ASN A 217 19.92 43.37 -27.21
CA ASN A 217 21.35 43.64 -27.13
C ASN A 217 22.14 43.02 -28.30
N PRO A 218 21.87 43.44 -29.55
CA PRO A 218 22.48 42.84 -30.75
C PRO A 218 23.99 43.07 -30.89
N LYS A 219 24.60 43.92 -30.03
CA LYS A 219 26.03 44.25 -30.10
C LYS A 219 26.98 43.29 -29.37
N SER A 220 26.47 42.35 -28.60
CA SER A 220 27.32 41.42 -27.81
C SER A 220 27.82 40.21 -28.59
N ASN A 221 27.24 39.89 -29.76
CA ASN A 221 27.63 38.72 -30.56
C ASN A 221 28.70 38.98 -31.61
N SER A 222 29.12 40.24 -31.80
CA SER A 222 30.19 40.57 -32.77
C SER A 222 31.62 40.44 -32.24
N ASP A 223 31.78 40.28 -30.89
CA ASP A 223 33.11 40.24 -30.26
C ASP A 223 33.59 38.82 -29.86
N LEU A 224 32.82 37.80 -30.11
CA LEU A 224 33.27 36.39 -29.99
C LEU A 224 33.71 35.87 -31.37
N GLY A 225 34.69 36.59 -31.97
CA GLY A 225 35.37 36.12 -33.18
C GLY A 225 36.16 34.85 -32.89
N VAL A 226 35.60 33.70 -33.21
CA VAL A 226 36.34 32.45 -33.34
C VAL A 226 37.17 32.61 -34.60
N LYS A 227 38.49 32.93 -34.48
CA LYS A 227 39.47 32.75 -35.55
C LYS A 227 39.62 31.26 -35.76
N ASN A 228 39.14 30.76 -36.89
CA ASN A 228 39.52 29.48 -37.43
C ASN A 228 40.90 29.66 -38.06
N ASP A 229 41.92 29.06 -37.49
CA ASP A 229 43.16 28.67 -38.15
C ASP A 229 43.20 27.15 -38.28
#